data_be18ef215858784826545db7dfee0a01
#
_entry.id   be18ef215858784826545db7dfee0a01
#
_cell.length_a   1.000
_cell.length_b   1.000
_cell.length_c   1.000
_cell.angle_alpha   90.00
_cell.angle_beta   90.00
_cell.angle_gamma   90.00
#
_symmetry.space_group_name_H-M   'P 1'
#
loop_
_entity.id
_entity.type
_entity.pdbx_description
1 polymer ?
#
loop_
_entity_poly.entity_id
_entity_poly.type
_entity_poly.pdbx_seq_one_letter_code
_entity_poly.pdbx_strand_id
1 'polypeptide(L)'
;MHRFLPALLLGAALLFPPAAQAADTVLIVLSGEGRDAGKTRPGYEFDELSQAWLIFKANGLAVEVASPQGGPVEPDKYNPDEPFNAQLLADGAAMAQLAATRPIAALRASDYRAVYVVGGKGAMFDLPRSQPLQQLIGAAWANGAVVAAVCHGPAALAEVRLGDGSALVAGRQLTGFTNEEEALFGKKWAKEFPWLLEDALRERGGQWSEAPLMMPHVVVDGRLVTGQNPYSTAGVAEAIVRGLGRTPVARTPGRDERSMALVERLRGGDAAGAARALKQDPASYHVELIGMLGFYQANAADTNLALRPALQTMELAMPYMAEPQLKLGIAEAHLRLGDRSRARALVLEVLDASPGMQQAGDLLKRIDS
;
A
#
# COMPACT_ATOMS: atom_id res chain seq x y z
N MET A 1 -70.74 43.94 31.88
CA MET A 1 -70.42 42.71 31.12
C MET A 1 -69.25 43.01 30.16
N HIS A 2 -68.01 42.74 30.59
CA HIS A 2 -66.82 42.98 29.80
C HIS A 2 -66.30 41.68 29.26
N ARG A 3 -66.31 41.51 27.93
CA ARG A 3 -65.78 40.35 27.24
C ARG A 3 -64.27 40.53 26.95
N PHE A 4 -63.40 39.71 27.55
CA PHE A 4 -62.00 39.66 27.18
C PHE A 4 -61.85 38.67 26.00
N LEU A 5 -61.26 39.14 24.90
CA LEU A 5 -60.75 38.22 23.81
C LEU A 5 -59.33 37.85 24.17
N PRO A 6 -58.93 36.58 24.01
CA PRO A 6 -57.50 36.18 24.09
C PRO A 6 -56.81 36.43 22.75
N ALA A 7 -55.69 37.10 22.77
CA ALA A 7 -54.77 37.29 21.63
C ALA A 7 -53.99 35.97 21.42
N LEU A 8 -54.15 35.35 20.25
CA LEU A 8 -53.32 34.20 19.79
C LEU A 8 -51.99 34.77 19.27
N LEU A 9 -50.89 34.50 19.98
CA LEU A 9 -49.53 34.73 19.49
C LEU A 9 -49.12 33.54 18.59
N LEU A 10 -49.10 33.74 17.26
CA LEU A 10 -48.48 32.82 16.31
C LEU A 10 -46.97 32.97 16.41
N GLY A 11 -46.31 32.01 17.04
CA GLY A 11 -44.86 31.90 17.01
C GLY A 11 -44.38 31.34 15.63
N ALA A 12 -43.79 32.20 14.82
CA ALA A 12 -43.10 31.76 13.59
C ALA A 12 -41.79 31.04 13.96
N ALA A 13 -41.77 29.72 13.86
CA ALA A 13 -40.55 28.96 13.97
C ALA A 13 -39.70 29.23 12.74
N LEU A 14 -38.59 29.94 12.90
CA LEU A 14 -37.54 30.10 11.89
C LEU A 14 -36.86 28.76 11.71
N LEU A 15 -37.20 28.01 10.63
CA LEU A 15 -36.47 26.86 10.15
C LEU A 15 -35.13 27.34 9.57
N PHE A 16 -34.09 27.35 10.38
CA PHE A 16 -32.72 27.48 9.84
C PHE A 16 -32.42 26.21 8.99
N PRO A 17 -32.00 26.36 7.72
CA PRO A 17 -31.50 25.22 6.97
C PRO A 17 -30.32 24.64 7.73
N PRO A 18 -30.17 23.27 7.77
CA PRO A 18 -29.01 22.67 8.38
C PRO A 18 -27.76 23.24 7.69
N ALA A 19 -26.84 23.78 8.48
CA ALA A 19 -25.54 24.22 7.94
C ALA A 19 -24.96 23.08 7.15
N ALA A 20 -24.66 23.31 5.88
CA ALA A 20 -23.98 22.33 5.07
C ALA A 20 -22.68 21.94 5.81
N GLN A 21 -22.61 20.71 6.32
CA GLN A 21 -21.47 20.24 7.04
C GLN A 21 -20.30 20.25 6.07
N ALA A 22 -19.25 21.02 6.40
CA ALA A 22 -18.04 21.06 5.57
C ALA A 22 -17.59 19.63 5.32
N ALA A 23 -17.28 19.29 4.07
CA ALA A 23 -16.83 17.95 3.72
C ALA A 23 -15.58 17.59 4.56
N ASP A 24 -15.57 16.38 5.15
CA ASP A 24 -14.38 15.90 5.86
C ASP A 24 -13.19 15.94 4.89
N THR A 25 -12.12 16.62 5.27
CA THR A 25 -10.93 16.77 4.45
C THR A 25 -9.87 15.77 4.88
N VAL A 26 -9.35 15.02 3.91
CA VAL A 26 -8.18 14.16 4.06
C VAL A 26 -6.96 14.91 3.52
N LEU A 27 -5.94 15.07 4.34
CA LEU A 27 -4.63 15.53 3.89
C LEU A 27 -3.83 14.35 3.37
N ILE A 28 -3.42 14.40 2.11
CA ILE A 28 -2.43 13.48 1.55
C ILE A 28 -1.06 14.14 1.61
N VAL A 29 -0.11 13.46 2.24
CA VAL A 29 1.28 13.92 2.37
C VAL A 29 2.16 13.11 1.42
N LEU A 30 2.92 13.82 0.59
CA LEU A 30 3.88 13.26 -0.36
C LEU A 30 5.29 13.69 -0.02
N SER A 31 6.27 12.83 -0.32
CA SER A 31 7.68 13.23 -0.34
C SER A 31 7.94 14.25 -1.45
N GLY A 32 8.75 15.25 -1.17
CA GLY A 32 9.28 16.21 -2.15
C GLY A 32 10.69 15.87 -2.67
N GLU A 33 11.19 14.68 -2.33
CA GLU A 33 12.56 14.25 -2.65
C GLU A 33 12.76 13.90 -4.13
N GLY A 34 11.73 13.37 -4.81
CA GLY A 34 11.78 12.79 -6.16
C GLY A 34 12.40 13.72 -7.21
N ARG A 35 13.30 13.14 -8.05
CA ARG A 35 13.90 13.78 -9.22
C ARG A 35 14.10 12.75 -10.33
N ASP A 36 13.79 13.16 -11.57
CA ASP A 36 13.96 12.35 -12.77
C ASP A 36 13.24 11.01 -12.70
N ALA A 37 11.97 11.03 -12.27
CA ALA A 37 11.14 9.82 -12.06
C ALA A 37 11.87 8.74 -11.23
N GLY A 38 12.52 9.14 -10.14
CA GLY A 38 13.21 8.26 -9.20
C GLY A 38 14.63 7.85 -9.60
N LYS A 39 15.16 8.32 -10.73
CA LYS A 39 16.51 7.94 -11.20
C LYS A 39 17.60 8.65 -10.39
N THR A 40 17.48 9.96 -10.22
CA THR A 40 18.44 10.81 -9.51
C THR A 40 18.16 10.84 -8.01
N ARG A 41 16.88 11.01 -7.62
CA ARG A 41 16.39 10.88 -6.24
C ARG A 41 15.05 10.16 -6.24
N PRO A 42 14.80 9.27 -5.27
CA PRO A 42 13.54 8.54 -5.22
C PRO A 42 12.38 9.47 -4.85
N GLY A 43 11.24 9.25 -5.47
CA GLY A 43 10.03 10.00 -5.23
C GLY A 43 9.02 9.25 -4.35
N TYR A 44 7.78 9.71 -4.43
CA TYR A 44 6.63 9.01 -3.85
C TYR A 44 6.09 7.95 -4.81
N GLU A 45 5.31 6.99 -4.29
CA GLU A 45 4.67 5.94 -5.07
C GLU A 45 3.34 6.44 -5.65
N PHE A 46 3.27 6.56 -6.99
CA PHE A 46 2.10 7.13 -7.66
C PHE A 46 0.85 6.26 -7.53
N ASP A 47 1.03 4.94 -7.54
CA ASP A 47 -0.07 3.97 -7.42
C ASP A 47 -0.75 4.07 -6.06
N GLU A 48 0.00 4.36 -5.00
CA GLU A 48 -0.54 4.57 -3.65
C GLU A 48 -1.33 5.88 -3.52
N LEU A 49 -0.86 6.92 -4.20
CA LEU A 49 -1.58 8.19 -4.26
C LEU A 49 -2.90 8.02 -5.02
N SER A 50 -2.84 7.47 -6.24
CA SER A 50 -3.98 7.43 -7.16
C SER A 50 -5.11 6.56 -6.62
N GLN A 51 -4.82 5.36 -6.11
CA GLN A 51 -5.81 4.49 -5.51
C GLN A 51 -6.50 5.15 -4.31
N ALA A 52 -5.73 5.71 -3.38
CA ALA A 52 -6.27 6.37 -2.20
C ALA A 52 -7.11 7.60 -2.56
N TRP A 53 -6.62 8.44 -3.47
CA TRP A 53 -7.35 9.61 -3.98
C TRP A 53 -8.72 9.22 -4.50
N LEU A 54 -8.78 8.23 -5.39
CA LEU A 54 -10.03 7.79 -6.01
C LEU A 54 -11.02 7.24 -4.98
N ILE A 55 -10.52 6.47 -4.00
CA ILE A 55 -11.35 5.94 -2.91
C ILE A 55 -11.90 7.10 -2.06
N PHE A 56 -11.08 8.08 -1.68
CA PHE A 56 -11.54 9.23 -0.91
C PHE A 56 -12.59 10.04 -1.68
N LYS A 57 -12.36 10.33 -2.95
CA LYS A 57 -13.31 11.06 -3.79
C LYS A 57 -14.62 10.31 -3.98
N ALA A 58 -14.58 9.00 -4.20
CA ALA A 58 -15.79 8.16 -4.31
C ALA A 58 -16.63 8.18 -3.01
N ASN A 59 -15.99 8.35 -1.86
CA ASN A 59 -16.65 8.45 -0.56
C ASN A 59 -17.03 9.89 -0.16
N GLY A 60 -16.96 10.85 -1.09
CA GLY A 60 -17.38 12.24 -0.86
C GLY A 60 -16.46 13.02 0.09
N LEU A 61 -15.19 12.57 0.24
CA LEU A 61 -14.19 13.29 1.03
C LEU A 61 -13.52 14.38 0.18
N ALA A 62 -13.24 15.51 0.80
CA ALA A 62 -12.36 16.51 0.23
C ALA A 62 -10.91 16.03 0.38
N VAL A 63 -10.08 16.28 -0.63
CA VAL A 63 -8.67 15.88 -0.61
C VAL A 63 -7.79 17.10 -0.84
N GLU A 64 -6.79 17.27 0.00
CA GLU A 64 -5.74 18.27 -0.13
C GLU A 64 -4.37 17.59 -0.13
N VAL A 65 -3.45 18.06 -1.00
CA VAL A 65 -2.11 17.48 -1.12
C VAL A 65 -1.05 18.45 -0.60
N ALA A 66 -0.13 17.93 0.20
CA ALA A 66 0.99 18.70 0.73
C ALA A 66 2.30 17.92 0.64
N SER A 67 3.39 18.66 0.66
CA SER A 67 4.75 18.13 0.79
C SER A 67 5.56 18.99 1.76
N PRO A 68 6.72 18.52 2.27
CA PRO A 68 7.48 19.26 3.27
C PRO A 68 7.72 20.73 2.93
N GLN A 69 8.11 21.04 1.69
CA GLN A 69 8.42 22.40 1.23
C GLN A 69 7.33 23.01 0.34
N GLY A 70 6.32 22.23 -0.06
CA GLY A 70 5.36 22.64 -1.08
C GLY A 70 5.95 22.67 -2.49
N GLY A 71 5.15 23.17 -3.45
CA GLY A 71 5.55 23.21 -4.85
C GLY A 71 5.37 21.88 -5.58
N PRO A 72 5.97 21.71 -6.76
CA PRO A 72 5.84 20.50 -7.56
C PRO A 72 6.58 19.33 -6.91
N VAL A 73 6.01 18.14 -7.01
CA VAL A 73 6.59 16.87 -6.52
C VAL A 73 6.64 15.85 -7.64
N GLU A 74 7.67 15.01 -7.63
CA GLU A 74 7.86 13.97 -8.65
C GLU A 74 7.71 12.57 -8.05
N PRO A 75 6.91 11.70 -8.67
CA PRO A 75 6.83 10.28 -8.30
C PRO A 75 8.05 9.50 -8.79
N ASP A 76 8.20 8.28 -8.28
CA ASP A 76 8.98 7.25 -8.95
C ASP A 76 8.34 6.86 -10.28
N LYS A 77 9.07 6.08 -11.11
CA LYS A 77 8.51 5.56 -12.36
C LYS A 77 7.30 4.69 -12.08
N TYR A 78 6.18 5.00 -12.69
CA TYR A 78 4.91 4.26 -12.61
C TYR A 78 4.37 3.92 -14.00
N ASN A 79 3.33 3.08 -14.07
CA ASN A 79 2.61 2.78 -15.30
C ASN A 79 1.41 3.75 -15.45
N PRO A 80 1.43 4.69 -16.40
CA PRO A 80 0.33 5.64 -16.60
C PRO A 80 -0.95 5.00 -17.14
N ASP A 81 -0.84 3.80 -17.72
CA ASP A 81 -1.97 3.07 -18.33
C ASP A 81 -2.73 2.20 -17.31
N GLU A 82 -2.22 2.07 -16.08
CA GLU A 82 -3.02 1.46 -15.02
C GLU A 82 -4.30 2.25 -14.81
N PRO A 83 -5.49 1.59 -14.75
CA PRO A 83 -6.79 2.28 -14.76
C PRO A 83 -6.92 3.37 -13.67
N PHE A 84 -6.42 3.14 -12.47
CA PHE A 84 -6.45 4.12 -11.39
C PHE A 84 -5.48 5.28 -11.63
N ASN A 85 -4.31 5.03 -12.23
CA ASN A 85 -3.35 6.07 -12.60
C ASN A 85 -3.90 6.93 -13.74
N ALA A 86 -4.41 6.29 -14.80
CA ALA A 86 -5.03 6.99 -15.92
C ALA A 86 -6.20 7.89 -15.46
N GLN A 87 -7.00 7.40 -14.51
CA GLN A 87 -8.12 8.15 -13.96
C GLN A 87 -7.65 9.37 -13.15
N LEU A 88 -6.60 9.22 -12.31
CA LEU A 88 -6.04 10.36 -11.57
C LEU A 88 -5.39 11.38 -12.51
N LEU A 89 -4.64 10.92 -13.51
CA LEU A 89 -4.00 11.79 -14.51
C LEU A 89 -5.02 12.60 -15.32
N ALA A 90 -6.22 12.08 -15.50
CA ALA A 90 -7.33 12.80 -16.16
C ALA A 90 -8.04 13.81 -15.21
N ASP A 91 -7.81 13.75 -13.89
CA ASP A 91 -8.37 14.70 -12.94
C ASP A 91 -7.52 15.98 -12.89
N GLY A 92 -7.94 17.02 -13.63
CA GLY A 92 -7.22 18.30 -13.68
C GLY A 92 -7.07 18.98 -12.32
N ALA A 93 -8.00 18.77 -11.37
CA ALA A 93 -7.90 19.34 -10.02
C ALA A 93 -6.82 18.62 -9.20
N ALA A 94 -6.71 17.30 -9.34
CA ALA A 94 -5.64 16.52 -8.73
C ALA A 94 -4.27 16.94 -9.29
N MET A 95 -4.16 17.00 -10.62
CA MET A 95 -2.90 17.37 -11.28
C MET A 95 -2.45 18.79 -10.93
N ALA A 96 -3.39 19.74 -10.77
CA ALA A 96 -3.07 21.08 -10.31
C ALA A 96 -2.50 21.09 -8.87
N GLN A 97 -3.02 20.25 -7.98
CA GLN A 97 -2.49 20.12 -6.62
C GLN A 97 -1.09 19.49 -6.62
N LEU A 98 -0.83 18.49 -7.47
CA LEU A 98 0.49 17.86 -7.59
C LEU A 98 1.55 18.78 -8.17
N ALA A 99 1.15 19.65 -9.09
CA ALA A 99 2.03 20.69 -9.65
C ALA A 99 2.37 21.80 -8.65
N ALA A 100 1.55 21.98 -7.60
CA ALA A 100 1.72 23.04 -6.61
C ALA A 100 1.21 22.56 -5.24
N THR A 101 1.86 21.54 -4.66
CA THR A 101 1.51 21.04 -3.31
C THR A 101 1.66 22.15 -2.27
N ARG A 102 0.86 22.09 -1.22
CA ARG A 102 0.97 23.06 -0.12
C ARG A 102 2.18 22.74 0.76
N PRO A 103 2.94 23.77 1.20
CA PRO A 103 3.99 23.54 2.20
C PRO A 103 3.34 23.16 3.54
N ILE A 104 3.81 22.09 4.18
CA ILE A 104 3.24 21.57 5.43
C ILE A 104 3.24 22.64 6.54
N ALA A 105 4.26 23.50 6.60
CA ALA A 105 4.34 24.57 7.59
C ALA A 105 3.20 25.61 7.51
N ALA A 106 2.49 25.69 6.39
CA ALA A 106 1.35 26.60 6.21
C ALA A 106 -0.01 25.96 6.58
N LEU A 107 -0.03 24.69 7.00
CA LEU A 107 -1.25 23.94 7.29
C LEU A 107 -1.64 24.01 8.77
N ARG A 108 -2.94 23.89 9.04
CA ARG A 108 -3.47 23.76 10.39
C ARG A 108 -4.08 22.37 10.56
N ALA A 109 -3.64 21.66 11.58
CA ALA A 109 -4.10 20.30 11.86
C ALA A 109 -5.62 20.18 12.09
N SER A 110 -6.26 21.26 12.56
CA SER A 110 -7.71 21.33 12.78
C SER A 110 -8.55 21.27 11.49
N ASP A 111 -7.93 21.52 10.34
CA ASP A 111 -8.62 21.54 9.05
C ASP A 111 -8.81 20.13 8.46
N TYR A 112 -8.17 19.11 9.07
CA TYR A 112 -8.12 17.75 8.54
C TYR A 112 -8.72 16.74 9.51
N ARG A 113 -9.59 15.87 8.98
CA ARG A 113 -10.16 14.74 9.70
C ARG A 113 -9.30 13.49 9.58
N ALA A 114 -8.45 13.44 8.57
CA ALA A 114 -7.44 12.39 8.40
C ALA A 114 -6.18 12.95 7.77
N VAL A 115 -5.04 12.36 8.12
CA VAL A 115 -3.74 12.55 7.48
C VAL A 115 -3.31 11.20 6.92
N TYR A 116 -3.08 11.13 5.62
CA TYR A 116 -2.61 9.94 4.93
C TYR A 116 -1.25 10.19 4.30
N VAL A 117 -0.25 9.44 4.70
CA VAL A 117 1.13 9.55 4.20
C VAL A 117 1.38 8.47 3.16
N VAL A 118 1.64 8.89 1.95
CA VAL A 118 2.00 8.02 0.82
C VAL A 118 3.44 7.56 0.98
N GLY A 119 3.71 6.32 0.59
CA GLY A 119 5.05 5.76 0.61
C GLY A 119 5.88 6.13 -0.62
N GLY A 120 6.65 5.17 -1.09
CA GLY A 120 7.77 5.39 -2.00
C GLY A 120 9.06 5.69 -1.23
N LYS A 121 10.19 5.38 -1.83
CA LYS A 121 11.50 5.46 -1.15
C LYS A 121 11.89 6.89 -0.76
N GLY A 122 11.34 7.91 -1.44
CA GLY A 122 11.53 9.32 -1.09
C GLY A 122 11.10 9.63 0.33
N ALA A 123 10.02 9.00 0.80
CA ALA A 123 9.49 9.17 2.15
C ALA A 123 10.52 8.90 3.26
N MET A 124 11.52 8.05 3.00
CA MET A 124 12.61 7.74 3.95
C MET A 124 13.61 8.87 4.13
N PHE A 125 13.68 9.81 3.18
CA PHE A 125 14.70 10.86 3.19
C PHE A 125 14.22 12.17 3.81
N ASP A 126 13.06 12.66 3.44
CA ASP A 126 12.58 14.00 3.80
C ASP A 126 11.50 13.98 4.90
N LEU A 127 10.58 13.00 4.91
CA LEU A 127 9.45 13.03 5.81
C LEU A 127 9.85 12.88 7.30
N PRO A 128 10.74 11.97 7.71
CA PRO A 128 11.14 11.86 9.12
C PRO A 128 11.93 13.06 9.64
N ARG A 129 12.49 13.89 8.74
CA ARG A 129 13.25 15.09 9.09
C ARG A 129 12.40 16.37 9.13
N SER A 130 11.15 16.29 8.67
CA SER A 130 10.25 17.43 8.60
C SER A 130 9.60 17.72 9.97
N GLN A 131 10.19 18.63 10.75
CA GLN A 131 9.59 19.07 12.01
C GLN A 131 8.15 19.61 11.85
N PRO A 132 7.82 20.42 10.80
CA PRO A 132 6.44 20.82 10.59
C PRO A 132 5.49 19.63 10.40
N LEU A 133 5.92 18.55 9.72
CA LEU A 133 5.11 17.35 9.54
C LEU A 133 4.89 16.61 10.87
N GLN A 134 5.94 16.43 11.66
CA GLN A 134 5.84 15.81 12.98
C GLN A 134 4.85 16.56 13.88
N GLN A 135 4.93 17.89 13.90
CA GLN A 135 4.01 18.76 14.67
C GLN A 135 2.58 18.67 14.14
N LEU A 136 2.39 18.69 12.82
CA LEU A 136 1.08 18.56 12.19
C LEU A 136 0.42 17.22 12.54
N ILE A 137 1.16 16.10 12.41
CA ILE A 137 0.65 14.76 12.72
C ILE A 137 0.30 14.67 14.22
N GLY A 138 1.19 15.14 15.12
CA GLY A 138 0.94 15.13 16.56
C GLY A 138 -0.30 15.96 16.94
N ALA A 139 -0.46 17.14 16.34
CA ALA A 139 -1.63 17.99 16.57
C ALA A 139 -2.91 17.38 15.96
N ALA A 140 -2.85 16.80 14.77
CA ALA A 140 -3.98 16.10 14.15
C ALA A 140 -4.43 14.92 15.01
N TRP A 141 -3.48 14.13 15.52
CA TRP A 141 -3.78 13.08 16.49
C TRP A 141 -4.47 13.60 17.74
N ALA A 142 -3.98 14.68 18.33
CA ALA A 142 -4.57 15.32 19.51
C ALA A 142 -6.01 15.81 19.23
N ASN A 143 -6.28 16.28 18.00
CA ASN A 143 -7.60 16.73 17.56
C ASN A 143 -8.55 15.57 17.19
N GLY A 144 -8.13 14.32 17.34
CA GLY A 144 -8.97 13.15 17.04
C GLY A 144 -8.96 12.71 15.57
N ALA A 145 -8.09 13.25 14.74
CA ALA A 145 -7.96 12.81 13.34
C ALA A 145 -7.45 11.36 13.21
N VAL A 146 -7.81 10.70 12.12
CA VAL A 146 -7.19 9.46 11.68
C VAL A 146 -5.80 9.78 11.15
N VAL A 147 -4.78 9.05 11.60
CA VAL A 147 -3.41 9.12 11.07
C VAL A 147 -3.12 7.82 10.35
N ALA A 148 -2.78 7.90 9.08
CA ALA A 148 -2.54 6.72 8.26
C ALA A 148 -1.29 6.86 7.41
N ALA A 149 -0.66 5.71 7.11
CA ALA A 149 0.52 5.66 6.26
C ALA A 149 0.63 4.28 5.58
N VAL A 150 1.27 4.20 4.42
CA VAL A 150 1.46 2.95 3.68
C VAL A 150 2.89 2.80 3.18
N CYS A 151 3.36 1.57 3.04
CA CYS A 151 4.68 1.25 2.46
C CYS A 151 5.82 1.90 3.26
N HIS A 152 6.58 2.83 2.66
CA HIS A 152 7.58 3.65 3.37
C HIS A 152 6.98 4.87 4.09
N GLY A 153 5.72 5.20 3.86
CA GLY A 153 5.04 6.34 4.50
C GLY A 153 5.12 6.37 6.02
N PRO A 154 5.08 5.23 6.76
CA PRO A 154 5.24 5.21 8.21
C PRO A 154 6.58 5.79 8.72
N ALA A 155 7.56 6.04 7.85
CA ALA A 155 8.77 6.79 8.20
C ALA A 155 8.45 8.17 8.79
N ALA A 156 7.38 8.82 8.31
CA ALA A 156 6.90 10.10 8.84
C ALA A 156 6.45 10.02 10.31
N LEU A 157 6.13 8.83 10.81
CA LEU A 157 5.62 8.61 12.16
C LEU A 157 6.74 8.40 13.19
N ALA A 158 7.94 8.04 12.73
CA ALA A 158 9.04 7.62 13.59
C ALA A 158 9.43 8.65 14.65
N GLU A 159 9.41 9.94 14.29
CA GLU A 159 9.84 11.03 15.18
C GLU A 159 8.66 11.84 15.74
N VAL A 160 7.41 11.42 15.51
CA VAL A 160 6.24 12.14 16.02
C VAL A 160 6.12 11.95 17.53
N ARG A 161 6.06 13.08 18.26
CA ARG A 161 5.84 13.12 19.71
C ARG A 161 4.43 13.63 20.01
N LEU A 162 3.79 12.98 20.99
CA LEU A 162 2.49 13.40 21.51
C LEU A 162 2.68 14.49 22.57
N GLY A 163 1.57 15.09 23.01
CA GLY A 163 1.61 16.18 23.99
C GLY A 163 2.21 15.80 25.35
N ASP A 164 2.24 14.54 25.70
CA ASP A 164 2.91 13.98 26.90
C ASP A 164 4.39 13.62 26.68
N GLY A 165 4.93 13.87 25.48
CA GLY A 165 6.29 13.56 25.09
C GLY A 165 6.52 12.13 24.61
N SER A 166 5.53 11.24 24.69
CA SER A 166 5.63 9.86 24.20
C SER A 166 5.70 9.82 22.66
N ALA A 167 6.35 8.79 22.11
CA ALA A 167 6.32 8.57 20.67
C ALA A 167 4.91 8.13 20.24
N LEU A 168 4.42 8.66 19.09
CA LEU A 168 3.13 8.26 18.53
C LEU A 168 3.02 6.75 18.35
N VAL A 169 4.09 6.10 17.93
CA VAL A 169 4.10 4.66 17.62
C VAL A 169 4.30 3.76 18.86
N ALA A 170 4.72 4.32 20.00
CA ALA A 170 5.03 3.53 21.19
C ALA A 170 3.80 2.78 21.71
N GLY A 171 3.93 1.46 21.85
CA GLY A 171 2.89 0.56 22.33
C GLY A 171 1.74 0.32 21.35
N ARG A 172 1.80 0.84 20.10
CA ARG A 172 0.76 0.67 19.08
C ARG A 172 1.12 -0.39 18.08
N GLN A 173 0.09 -1.13 17.64
CA GLN A 173 0.23 -2.05 16.53
C GLN A 173 0.37 -1.28 15.23
N LEU A 174 1.30 -1.71 14.39
CA LEU A 174 1.56 -1.06 13.10
C LEU A 174 2.32 -1.97 12.15
N THR A 175 2.35 -1.57 10.90
CA THR A 175 3.12 -2.21 9.82
C THR A 175 3.68 -1.14 8.89
N GLY A 176 4.48 -1.55 7.93
CA GLY A 176 5.06 -0.75 6.86
C GLY A 176 5.91 -1.64 5.96
N PHE A 177 6.71 -1.06 5.08
CA PHE A 177 7.60 -1.80 4.20
C PHE A 177 8.62 -2.58 5.03
N THR A 178 8.63 -3.91 4.89
CA THR A 178 9.41 -4.81 5.76
C THR A 178 10.88 -4.83 5.38
N ASN A 179 11.74 -5.28 6.29
CA ASN A 179 13.16 -5.51 5.99
C ASN A 179 13.35 -6.56 4.88
N GLU A 180 12.47 -7.57 4.81
CA GLU A 180 12.49 -8.57 3.74
C GLU A 180 12.16 -7.96 2.38
N GLU A 181 11.12 -7.11 2.31
CA GLU A 181 10.79 -6.35 1.09
C GLU A 181 11.90 -5.36 0.72
N GLU A 182 12.52 -4.70 1.70
CA GLU A 182 13.62 -3.77 1.47
C GLU A 182 14.86 -4.47 0.88
N ALA A 183 15.20 -5.66 1.37
CA ALA A 183 16.31 -6.45 0.85
C ALA A 183 16.16 -6.75 -0.65
N LEU A 184 14.92 -6.93 -1.14
CA LEU A 184 14.64 -7.22 -2.54
C LEU A 184 14.44 -5.96 -3.40
N PHE A 185 13.72 -4.97 -2.88
CA PHE A 185 13.24 -3.83 -3.67
C PHE A 185 13.91 -2.50 -3.34
N GLY A 186 14.66 -2.41 -2.26
CA GLY A 186 15.37 -1.19 -1.83
C GLY A 186 16.47 -0.76 -2.79
N LYS A 187 17.13 -1.72 -3.46
CA LYS A 187 18.21 -1.48 -4.44
C LYS A 187 19.32 -0.61 -3.84
N LYS A 188 19.78 0.39 -4.60
CA LYS A 188 20.82 1.33 -4.13
C LYS A 188 20.34 2.22 -2.99
N TRP A 189 19.04 2.54 -2.94
CA TRP A 189 18.50 3.53 -2.01
C TRP A 189 18.48 3.02 -0.56
N ALA A 190 18.25 1.73 -0.33
CA ALA A 190 18.28 1.15 1.02
C ALA A 190 19.61 1.42 1.75
N LYS A 191 20.72 1.52 1.01
CA LYS A 191 22.04 1.83 1.57
C LYS A 191 22.23 3.31 1.96
N GLU A 192 21.37 4.18 1.44
CA GLU A 192 21.38 5.62 1.69
C GLU A 192 20.35 6.04 2.74
N PHE A 193 19.45 5.14 3.15
CA PHE A 193 18.47 5.44 4.18
C PHE A 193 19.14 5.73 5.52
N PRO A 194 18.59 6.62 6.34
CA PRO A 194 19.12 6.89 7.68
C PRO A 194 19.01 5.67 8.60
N TRP A 195 18.05 4.80 8.35
CA TRP A 195 17.74 3.55 9.04
C TRP A 195 16.75 2.72 8.21
N LEU A 196 16.58 1.44 8.52
CA LEU A 196 15.52 0.62 7.95
C LEU A 196 14.20 0.91 8.68
N LEU A 197 13.09 0.98 7.94
CA LEU A 197 11.80 1.41 8.46
C LEU A 197 11.31 0.52 9.61
N GLU A 198 11.31 -0.78 9.40
CA GLU A 198 10.87 -1.75 10.40
C GLU A 198 11.68 -1.64 11.69
N ASP A 199 13.02 -1.61 11.59
CA ASP A 199 13.91 -1.49 12.73
C ASP A 199 13.64 -0.21 13.52
N ALA A 200 13.54 0.92 12.81
CA ALA A 200 13.33 2.21 13.44
C ALA A 200 12.00 2.29 14.19
N LEU A 201 10.93 1.71 13.66
CA LEU A 201 9.62 1.73 14.32
C LEU A 201 9.56 0.75 15.49
N ARG A 202 10.20 -0.42 15.41
CA ARG A 202 10.37 -1.36 16.51
C ARG A 202 11.18 -0.74 17.67
N GLU A 203 12.31 -0.09 17.36
CA GLU A 203 13.15 0.61 18.36
C GLU A 203 12.41 1.72 19.10
N ARG A 204 11.43 2.37 18.44
CA ARG A 204 10.59 3.40 19.05
C ARG A 204 9.38 2.84 19.79
N GLY A 205 9.34 1.52 19.99
CA GLY A 205 8.32 0.82 20.76
C GLY A 205 7.07 0.43 20.00
N GLY A 206 7.08 0.49 18.67
CA GLY A 206 6.00 0.00 17.82
C GLY A 206 5.85 -1.52 17.89
N GLN A 207 4.62 -2.00 17.99
CA GLN A 207 4.27 -3.42 17.94
C GLN A 207 4.07 -3.83 16.49
N TRP A 208 5.16 -4.26 15.86
CA TRP A 208 5.18 -4.58 14.42
C TRP A 208 4.50 -5.90 14.12
N SER A 209 3.72 -5.91 13.04
CA SER A 209 3.20 -7.14 12.43
C SER A 209 3.30 -7.05 10.91
N GLU A 210 3.41 -8.20 10.26
CA GLU A 210 3.59 -8.30 8.82
C GLU A 210 2.88 -9.52 8.23
N ALA A 211 2.51 -9.43 6.96
CA ALA A 211 2.13 -10.55 6.11
C ALA A 211 3.37 -11.06 5.35
N PRO A 212 3.32 -12.24 4.75
CA PRO A 212 4.39 -12.72 3.89
C PRO A 212 4.73 -11.72 2.78
N LEU A 213 5.99 -11.76 2.35
CA LEU A 213 6.57 -10.91 1.32
C LEU A 213 5.57 -10.56 0.21
N MET A 214 5.40 -9.26 -0.07
CA MET A 214 4.49 -8.67 -1.06
C MET A 214 2.98 -8.90 -0.82
N MET A 215 2.55 -9.66 0.18
CA MET A 215 1.13 -9.78 0.49
C MET A 215 0.61 -8.49 1.14
N PRO A 216 -0.65 -8.08 0.85
CA PRO A 216 -1.23 -6.93 1.51
C PRO A 216 -1.41 -7.19 3.01
N HIS A 217 -1.07 -6.21 3.83
CA HIS A 217 -1.33 -6.21 5.27
C HIS A 217 -1.72 -4.82 5.74
N VAL A 218 -2.85 -4.71 6.42
CA VAL A 218 -3.36 -3.46 6.98
C VAL A 218 -3.55 -3.63 8.48
N VAL A 219 -2.95 -2.76 9.25
CA VAL A 219 -3.08 -2.72 10.71
C VAL A 219 -3.88 -1.48 11.10
N VAL A 220 -4.89 -1.69 11.94
CA VAL A 220 -5.72 -0.62 12.51
C VAL A 220 -5.63 -0.70 14.03
N ASP A 221 -4.99 0.30 14.63
CA ASP A 221 -4.93 0.48 16.08
C ASP A 221 -5.62 1.79 16.47
N GLY A 222 -6.90 1.69 16.77
CA GLY A 222 -7.74 2.85 17.01
C GLY A 222 -7.81 3.79 15.79
N ARG A 223 -7.16 4.93 15.86
CA ARG A 223 -7.08 5.93 14.78
C ARG A 223 -5.76 5.88 13.99
N LEU A 224 -4.83 5.01 14.37
CA LEU A 224 -3.63 4.74 13.59
C LEU A 224 -3.91 3.63 12.58
N VAL A 225 -3.68 3.90 11.31
CA VAL A 225 -3.89 2.94 10.22
C VAL A 225 -2.60 2.84 9.41
N THR A 226 -2.04 1.65 9.29
CA THR A 226 -0.83 1.45 8.50
C THR A 226 -0.97 0.29 7.53
N GLY A 227 -0.31 0.39 6.38
CA GLY A 227 -0.27 -0.64 5.34
C GLY A 227 1.16 -1.02 5.00
N GLN A 228 1.40 -2.31 4.78
CA GLN A 228 2.75 -2.86 4.60
C GLN A 228 3.41 -2.39 3.30
N ASN A 229 2.69 -2.41 2.19
CA ASN A 229 3.23 -2.24 0.86
C ASN A 229 2.17 -1.62 -0.09
N PRO A 230 2.48 -1.34 -1.37
CA PRO A 230 1.53 -0.75 -2.31
C PRO A 230 0.20 -1.52 -2.44
N TYR A 231 0.23 -2.85 -2.30
CA TYR A 231 -0.98 -3.68 -2.38
C TYR A 231 -1.92 -3.51 -1.17
N SER A 232 -1.45 -2.85 -0.11
CA SER A 232 -2.24 -2.51 1.09
C SER A 232 -3.03 -1.21 0.92
N THR A 233 -2.76 -0.41 -0.11
CA THR A 233 -3.24 0.97 -0.27
C THR A 233 -4.76 1.09 -0.22
N ALA A 234 -5.46 0.28 -0.99
CA ALA A 234 -6.92 0.33 -1.04
C ALA A 234 -7.54 -0.01 0.34
N GLY A 235 -6.99 -1.01 1.01
CA GLY A 235 -7.41 -1.38 2.37
C GLY A 235 -7.18 -0.28 3.40
N VAL A 236 -6.04 0.43 3.33
CA VAL A 236 -5.72 1.61 4.17
C VAL A 236 -6.71 2.74 3.90
N ALA A 237 -6.95 3.07 2.63
CA ALA A 237 -7.88 4.13 2.25
C ALA A 237 -9.31 3.85 2.75
N GLU A 238 -9.80 2.61 2.59
CA GLU A 238 -11.09 2.20 3.12
C GLU A 238 -11.12 2.20 4.66
N ALA A 239 -10.02 1.83 5.34
CA ALA A 239 -9.91 1.90 6.78
C ALA A 239 -9.98 3.36 7.28
N ILE A 240 -9.39 4.31 6.55
CA ILE A 240 -9.55 5.75 6.83
C ILE A 240 -11.03 6.14 6.74
N VAL A 241 -11.73 5.75 5.67
CA VAL A 241 -13.17 6.03 5.51
C VAL A 241 -13.98 5.49 6.68
N ARG A 242 -13.69 4.25 7.14
CA ARG A 242 -14.32 3.66 8.33
C ARG A 242 -13.96 4.42 9.60
N GLY A 243 -12.71 4.83 9.75
CA GLY A 243 -12.22 5.64 10.89
C GLY A 243 -12.88 7.02 10.99
N LEU A 244 -13.39 7.54 9.87
CA LEU A 244 -14.20 8.76 9.82
C LEU A 244 -15.69 8.51 10.12
N GLY A 245 -16.07 7.29 10.50
CA GLY A 245 -17.45 6.90 10.83
C GLY A 245 -18.33 6.66 9.59
N ARG A 246 -17.74 6.43 8.42
CA ARG A 246 -18.46 6.17 7.17
C ARG A 246 -18.32 4.71 6.73
N THR A 247 -19.30 4.21 5.97
CA THR A 247 -19.18 2.94 5.27
C THR A 247 -18.56 3.20 3.90
N PRO A 248 -17.43 2.54 3.56
CA PRO A 248 -16.84 2.69 2.22
C PRO A 248 -17.84 2.34 1.12
N VAL A 249 -17.90 3.16 0.09
CA VAL A 249 -18.71 2.88 -1.10
C VAL A 249 -18.18 1.63 -1.78
N ALA A 250 -19.10 0.74 -2.17
CA ALA A 250 -18.73 -0.46 -2.91
C ALA A 250 -18.05 -0.10 -4.24
N ARG A 251 -16.94 -0.74 -4.52
CA ARG A 251 -16.15 -0.57 -5.75
C ARG A 251 -15.75 -1.91 -6.32
N THR A 252 -15.39 -1.93 -7.58
CA THR A 252 -14.76 -3.08 -8.19
C THR A 252 -13.28 -3.07 -7.82
N PRO A 253 -12.75 -4.13 -7.16
CA PRO A 253 -11.32 -4.24 -6.87
C PRO A 253 -10.48 -4.21 -8.16
N GLY A 254 -9.29 -3.63 -8.10
CA GLY A 254 -8.33 -3.64 -9.19
C GLY A 254 -7.82 -5.06 -9.52
N ARG A 255 -7.13 -5.21 -10.67
CA ARG A 255 -6.56 -6.52 -11.07
C ARG A 255 -5.59 -7.06 -10.03
N ASP A 256 -4.72 -6.21 -9.50
CA ASP A 256 -3.75 -6.60 -8.47
C ASP A 256 -4.42 -6.99 -7.17
N GLU A 257 -5.43 -6.24 -6.71
CA GLU A 257 -6.20 -6.61 -5.52
C GLU A 257 -6.88 -7.98 -5.67
N ARG A 258 -7.50 -8.24 -6.85
CA ARG A 258 -8.10 -9.55 -7.12
C ARG A 258 -7.06 -10.66 -7.15
N SER A 259 -5.87 -10.38 -7.69
CA SER A 259 -4.76 -11.34 -7.72
C SER A 259 -4.23 -11.65 -6.33
N MET A 260 -4.07 -10.64 -5.46
CA MET A 260 -3.69 -10.85 -4.07
C MET A 260 -4.75 -11.62 -3.29
N ALA A 261 -6.03 -11.29 -3.46
CA ALA A 261 -7.14 -12.03 -2.85
C ALA A 261 -7.20 -13.49 -3.34
N LEU A 262 -6.87 -13.75 -4.60
CA LEU A 262 -6.78 -15.10 -5.15
C LEU A 262 -5.66 -15.92 -4.50
N VAL A 263 -4.49 -15.32 -4.32
CA VAL A 263 -3.35 -15.94 -3.63
C VAL A 263 -3.66 -16.15 -2.14
N GLU A 264 -4.31 -15.20 -1.50
CA GLU A 264 -4.76 -15.35 -0.11
C GLU A 264 -5.73 -16.53 0.04
N ARG A 265 -6.68 -16.67 -0.88
CA ARG A 265 -7.59 -17.83 -0.95
C ARG A 265 -6.85 -19.15 -1.11
N LEU A 266 -5.84 -19.19 -2.02
CA LEU A 266 -4.96 -20.34 -2.21
C LEU A 266 -4.25 -20.72 -0.91
N ARG A 267 -3.64 -19.74 -0.24
CA ARG A 267 -2.92 -19.91 1.03
C ARG A 267 -3.83 -20.36 2.18
N GLY A 268 -5.09 -19.93 2.14
CA GLY A 268 -6.16 -20.37 3.05
C GLY A 268 -6.65 -21.80 2.82
N GLY A 269 -6.08 -22.54 1.85
CA GLY A 269 -6.36 -23.94 1.58
C GLY A 269 -7.39 -24.20 0.46
N ASP A 270 -7.97 -23.16 -0.16
CA ASP A 270 -8.90 -23.35 -1.29
C ASP A 270 -8.18 -23.27 -2.66
N ALA A 271 -7.20 -24.14 -2.86
CA ALA A 271 -6.45 -24.21 -4.11
C ALA A 271 -7.36 -24.51 -5.32
N ALA A 272 -8.34 -25.41 -5.16
CA ALA A 272 -9.25 -25.76 -6.25
C ALA A 272 -10.16 -24.58 -6.63
N GLY A 273 -10.62 -23.80 -5.66
CA GLY A 273 -11.41 -22.61 -5.90
C GLY A 273 -10.61 -21.49 -6.54
N ALA A 274 -9.37 -21.28 -6.13
CA ALA A 274 -8.47 -20.32 -6.74
C ALA A 274 -8.19 -20.67 -8.22
N ALA A 275 -7.85 -21.93 -8.52
CA ALA A 275 -7.61 -22.39 -9.88
C ALA A 275 -8.86 -22.26 -10.78
N ARG A 276 -10.05 -22.57 -10.25
CA ARG A 276 -11.32 -22.41 -11.01
C ARG A 276 -11.58 -20.92 -11.31
N ALA A 277 -11.42 -20.02 -10.33
CA ALA A 277 -11.63 -18.60 -10.51
C ALA A 277 -10.70 -18.01 -11.58
N LEU A 278 -9.40 -18.34 -11.50
CA LEU A 278 -8.42 -17.90 -12.50
C LEU A 278 -8.75 -18.44 -13.90
N LYS A 279 -9.15 -19.72 -14.00
CA LYS A 279 -9.52 -20.34 -15.27
C LYS A 279 -10.78 -19.74 -15.90
N GLN A 280 -11.77 -19.32 -15.09
CA GLN A 280 -13.01 -18.75 -15.57
C GLN A 280 -12.84 -17.36 -16.19
N ASP A 281 -11.98 -16.53 -15.61
CA ASP A 281 -11.74 -15.17 -16.06
C ASP A 281 -10.28 -14.72 -15.84
N PRO A 282 -9.32 -15.24 -16.64
CA PRO A 282 -7.91 -14.88 -16.48
C PRO A 282 -7.65 -13.38 -16.64
N ALA A 283 -8.43 -12.69 -17.48
CA ALA A 283 -8.25 -11.27 -17.76
C ALA A 283 -8.51 -10.36 -16.54
N SER A 284 -9.30 -10.86 -15.57
CA SER A 284 -9.57 -10.16 -14.32
C SER A 284 -8.40 -10.18 -13.34
N TYR A 285 -7.37 -10.96 -13.62
CA TYR A 285 -6.21 -11.14 -12.73
C TYR A 285 -4.92 -10.69 -13.43
N HIS A 286 -3.95 -10.24 -12.64
CA HIS A 286 -2.60 -9.95 -13.07
C HIS A 286 -1.75 -11.21 -12.86
N VAL A 287 -1.75 -12.11 -13.84
CA VAL A 287 -1.15 -13.44 -13.68
C VAL A 287 0.36 -13.38 -13.50
N GLU A 288 1.01 -12.42 -14.19
CA GLU A 288 2.45 -12.19 -14.06
C GLU A 288 2.81 -11.78 -12.62
N LEU A 289 1.96 -10.98 -11.98
CA LEU A 289 2.12 -10.62 -10.57
C LEU A 289 2.01 -11.87 -9.67
N ILE A 290 1.07 -12.77 -9.93
CA ILE A 290 0.92 -14.01 -9.16
C ILE A 290 2.18 -14.87 -9.30
N GLY A 291 2.67 -15.06 -10.53
CA GLY A 291 3.90 -15.83 -10.79
C GLY A 291 5.13 -15.21 -10.13
N MET A 292 5.30 -13.90 -10.27
CA MET A 292 6.38 -13.13 -9.65
C MET A 292 6.34 -13.19 -8.12
N LEU A 293 5.17 -13.03 -7.53
CA LEU A 293 4.95 -13.16 -6.09
C LEU A 293 5.43 -14.51 -5.56
N GLY A 294 4.95 -15.61 -6.18
CA GLY A 294 5.38 -16.96 -5.81
C GLY A 294 6.89 -17.16 -5.96
N PHE A 295 7.48 -16.62 -7.03
CA PHE A 295 8.92 -16.71 -7.29
C PHE A 295 9.75 -15.99 -6.22
N TYR A 296 9.40 -14.76 -5.86
CA TYR A 296 10.12 -14.03 -4.82
C TYR A 296 9.95 -14.68 -3.46
N GLN A 297 8.73 -15.11 -3.10
CA GLN A 297 8.48 -15.83 -1.85
C GLN A 297 9.25 -17.17 -1.79
N ALA A 298 9.37 -17.90 -2.90
CA ALA A 298 10.15 -19.13 -2.95
C ALA A 298 11.65 -18.89 -2.75
N ASN A 299 12.17 -17.80 -3.32
CA ASN A 299 13.57 -17.41 -3.14
C ASN A 299 13.88 -16.95 -1.72
N ALA A 300 12.96 -16.25 -1.09
CA ALA A 300 13.09 -15.78 0.30
C ALA A 300 12.84 -16.89 1.34
N ALA A 301 12.13 -17.96 0.96
CA ALA A 301 11.79 -19.04 1.88
C ALA A 301 13.03 -19.77 2.41
N ASP A 302 13.21 -19.81 3.71
CA ASP A 302 14.26 -20.53 4.44
C ASP A 302 13.82 -21.91 4.97
N THR A 303 12.51 -22.17 4.97
CA THR A 303 11.90 -23.41 5.45
C THR A 303 10.98 -24.05 4.40
N ASN A 304 10.80 -25.37 4.49
CA ASN A 304 9.81 -26.07 3.65
C ASN A 304 8.38 -25.58 3.91
N LEU A 305 8.09 -25.08 5.10
CA LEU A 305 6.77 -24.54 5.46
C LEU A 305 6.47 -23.26 4.68
N ALA A 306 7.45 -22.36 4.55
CA ALA A 306 7.34 -21.15 3.76
C ALA A 306 7.37 -21.42 2.24
N LEU A 307 8.17 -22.41 1.81
CA LEU A 307 8.37 -22.75 0.40
C LEU A 307 7.12 -23.35 -0.27
N ARG A 308 6.35 -24.18 0.44
CA ARG A 308 5.17 -24.86 -0.15
C ARG A 308 4.10 -23.90 -0.67
N PRO A 309 3.63 -22.88 0.08
CA PRO A 309 2.68 -21.90 -0.45
C PRO A 309 3.22 -21.09 -1.63
N ALA A 310 4.51 -20.78 -1.62
CA ALA A 310 5.17 -20.08 -2.73
C ALA A 310 5.18 -20.93 -4.01
N LEU A 311 5.52 -22.24 -3.89
CA LEU A 311 5.44 -23.19 -5.00
C LEU A 311 4.01 -23.27 -5.55
N GLN A 312 3.00 -23.42 -4.71
CA GLN A 312 1.59 -23.46 -5.13
C GLN A 312 1.17 -22.18 -5.86
N THR A 313 1.68 -21.04 -5.44
CA THR A 313 1.41 -19.73 -6.08
C THR A 313 2.03 -19.68 -7.49
N MET A 314 3.26 -20.14 -7.66
CA MET A 314 3.90 -20.27 -8.98
C MET A 314 3.16 -21.25 -9.89
N GLU A 315 2.78 -22.43 -9.35
CA GLU A 315 2.04 -23.46 -10.10
C GLU A 315 0.65 -22.98 -10.55
N LEU A 316 -0.01 -22.12 -9.77
CA LEU A 316 -1.27 -21.48 -10.13
C LEU A 316 -1.12 -20.59 -11.38
N ALA A 317 -0.03 -19.83 -11.46
CA ALA A 317 0.25 -18.93 -12.59
C ALA A 317 0.82 -19.64 -13.82
N MET A 318 1.54 -20.74 -13.63
CA MET A 318 2.30 -21.43 -14.68
C MET A 318 1.52 -21.74 -15.97
N PRO A 319 0.23 -22.17 -15.94
CA PRO A 319 -0.52 -22.46 -17.18
C PRO A 319 -0.78 -21.25 -18.07
N TYR A 320 -0.58 -20.04 -17.56
CA TYR A 320 -0.88 -18.77 -18.21
C TYR A 320 0.38 -17.96 -18.55
N MET A 321 1.57 -18.48 -18.21
CA MET A 321 2.84 -17.79 -18.38
C MET A 321 3.81 -18.66 -19.18
N ALA A 322 4.48 -18.05 -20.14
CA ALA A 322 5.45 -18.75 -21.00
C ALA A 322 6.91 -18.60 -20.52
N GLU A 323 7.16 -17.81 -19.46
CA GLU A 323 8.49 -17.47 -18.99
C GLU A 323 9.25 -18.70 -18.46
N PRO A 324 10.39 -19.07 -19.07
CA PRO A 324 11.21 -20.20 -18.61
C PRO A 324 11.68 -20.05 -17.16
N GLN A 325 11.91 -18.81 -16.69
CA GLN A 325 12.32 -18.51 -15.33
C GLN A 325 11.31 -18.98 -14.29
N LEU A 326 10.01 -18.83 -14.56
CA LEU A 326 8.98 -19.34 -13.65
C LEU A 326 9.05 -20.86 -13.53
N LYS A 327 9.20 -21.58 -14.66
CA LYS A 327 9.37 -23.03 -14.65
C LYS A 327 10.62 -23.47 -13.89
N LEU A 328 11.75 -22.76 -14.07
CA LEU A 328 12.98 -23.04 -13.32
C LEU A 328 12.81 -22.77 -11.82
N GLY A 329 12.10 -21.70 -11.44
CA GLY A 329 11.75 -21.44 -10.04
C GLY A 329 10.90 -22.55 -9.42
N ILE A 330 9.92 -23.08 -10.16
CA ILE A 330 9.10 -24.22 -9.74
C ILE A 330 9.97 -25.48 -9.61
N ALA A 331 10.88 -25.75 -10.58
CA ALA A 331 11.79 -26.88 -10.54
C ALA A 331 12.74 -26.81 -9.33
N GLU A 332 13.29 -25.62 -9.05
CA GLU A 332 14.14 -25.40 -7.87
C GLU A 332 13.37 -25.64 -6.56
N ALA A 333 12.13 -25.16 -6.47
CA ALA A 333 11.29 -25.40 -5.30
C ALA A 333 10.99 -26.89 -5.10
N HIS A 334 10.67 -27.63 -6.16
CA HIS A 334 10.51 -29.09 -6.10
C HIS A 334 11.79 -29.80 -5.65
N LEU A 335 12.98 -29.41 -6.19
CA LEU A 335 14.27 -29.95 -5.76
C LEU A 335 14.50 -29.74 -4.26
N ARG A 336 14.27 -28.52 -3.77
CA ARG A 336 14.40 -28.17 -2.33
C ARG A 336 13.43 -28.97 -1.45
N LEU A 337 12.26 -29.31 -1.96
CA LEU A 337 11.27 -30.15 -1.28
C LEU A 337 11.53 -31.65 -1.42
N GLY A 338 12.59 -32.08 -2.16
CA GLY A 338 12.99 -33.45 -2.35
C GLY A 338 12.34 -34.17 -3.54
N ASP A 339 11.49 -33.49 -4.31
CA ASP A 339 10.86 -34.05 -5.52
C ASP A 339 11.77 -33.88 -6.75
N ARG A 340 12.86 -34.61 -6.77
CA ARG A 340 13.83 -34.59 -7.88
C ARG A 340 13.20 -34.98 -9.23
N SER A 341 12.23 -35.90 -9.22
CA SER A 341 11.57 -36.35 -10.43
C SER A 341 10.81 -35.23 -11.12
N ARG A 342 10.01 -34.48 -10.37
CA ARG A 342 9.26 -33.35 -10.89
C ARG A 342 10.18 -32.21 -11.30
N ALA A 343 11.20 -31.89 -10.49
CA ALA A 343 12.21 -30.90 -10.81
C ALA A 343 12.89 -31.21 -12.17
N ARG A 344 13.33 -32.45 -12.35
CA ARG A 344 13.99 -32.90 -13.60
C ARG A 344 13.09 -32.80 -14.83
N ALA A 345 11.84 -33.21 -14.72
CA ALA A 345 10.88 -33.09 -15.82
C ALA A 345 10.70 -31.64 -16.28
N LEU A 346 10.53 -30.70 -15.36
CA LEU A 346 10.37 -29.27 -15.68
C LEU A 346 11.63 -28.68 -16.33
N VAL A 347 12.82 -29.03 -15.84
CA VAL A 347 14.08 -28.54 -16.42
C VAL A 347 14.28 -29.07 -17.84
N LEU A 348 13.93 -30.35 -18.12
CA LEU A 348 14.00 -30.89 -19.46
C LEU A 348 13.02 -30.22 -20.43
N GLU A 349 11.80 -29.88 -19.99
CA GLU A 349 10.86 -29.06 -20.78
C GLU A 349 11.45 -27.69 -21.15
N VAL A 350 12.17 -27.05 -20.21
CA VAL A 350 12.84 -25.76 -20.47
C VAL A 350 13.99 -25.93 -21.47
N LEU A 351 14.80 -26.97 -21.33
CA LEU A 351 15.91 -27.24 -22.23
C LEU A 351 15.46 -27.66 -23.65
N ASP A 352 14.33 -28.34 -23.77
CA ASP A 352 13.72 -28.67 -25.06
C ASP A 352 13.30 -27.40 -25.81
N ALA A 353 12.68 -26.47 -25.10
CA ALA A 353 12.26 -25.16 -25.65
C ALA A 353 13.44 -24.18 -25.85
N SER A 354 14.49 -24.29 -25.04
CA SER A 354 15.63 -23.36 -24.99
C SER A 354 16.94 -24.13 -24.70
N PRO A 355 17.51 -24.88 -25.68
CA PRO A 355 18.65 -25.81 -25.47
C PRO A 355 19.92 -25.10 -24.93
N GLY A 356 20.10 -23.82 -25.19
CA GLY A 356 21.26 -23.02 -24.72
C GLY A 356 21.12 -22.38 -23.36
N MET A 357 20.04 -22.62 -22.62
CA MET A 357 19.79 -21.95 -21.36
C MET A 357 20.69 -22.48 -20.25
N GLN A 358 21.78 -21.79 -19.94
CA GLN A 358 22.81 -22.20 -18.98
C GLN A 358 22.22 -22.52 -17.60
N GLN A 359 21.30 -21.65 -17.10
CA GLN A 359 20.65 -21.85 -15.79
C GLN A 359 19.92 -23.19 -15.69
N ALA A 360 19.22 -23.61 -16.77
CA ALA A 360 18.55 -24.91 -16.82
C ALA A 360 19.54 -26.07 -16.81
N GLY A 361 20.64 -25.93 -17.57
CA GLY A 361 21.71 -26.93 -17.58
C GLY A 361 22.40 -27.12 -16.23
N ASP A 362 22.64 -26.01 -15.51
CA ASP A 362 23.26 -26.06 -14.18
C ASP A 362 22.29 -26.61 -13.12
N LEU A 363 21.01 -26.32 -13.23
CA LEU A 363 20.00 -26.93 -12.35
C LEU A 363 19.88 -28.44 -12.60
N LEU A 364 19.91 -28.88 -13.87
CA LEU A 364 19.87 -30.31 -14.20
C LEU A 364 21.04 -31.07 -13.58
N LYS A 365 22.27 -30.52 -13.65
CA LYS A 365 23.44 -31.14 -13.00
C LYS A 365 23.25 -31.28 -11.49
N ARG A 366 22.68 -30.28 -10.83
CA ARG A 366 22.37 -30.34 -9.39
C ARG A 366 21.30 -31.37 -9.06
N ILE A 367 20.34 -31.59 -9.95
CA ILE A 367 19.30 -32.61 -9.78
C ILE A 367 19.88 -34.02 -9.93
N ASP A 368 20.79 -34.21 -10.87
CA ASP A 368 21.37 -35.54 -11.20
C ASP A 368 22.55 -35.90 -10.27
N SER A 369 23.10 -34.96 -9.50
CA SER A 369 24.10 -35.21 -8.44
C SER A 369 23.45 -35.68 -7.13
#